data_bc490b9f912d38d3d71af312ddaeadd0
#
_entry.id   bc490b9f912d38d3d71af312ddaeadd0
#
_cell.length_a   1.000
_cell.length_b   1.000
_cell.length_c   1.000
_cell.angle_alpha   90.00
_cell.angle_beta   90.00
_cell.angle_gamma   90.00
#
_symmetry.space_group_name_H-M   'P 1'
#
loop_
_entity.id
_entity.type
_entity.pdbx_description
1 polymer ?
#
loop_
_entity_poly.entity_id
_entity_poly.type
_entity_poly.pdbx_seq_one_letter_code
_entity_poly.pdbx_strand_id
1 'polypeptide(L)'
;IACPGCYPTSTLLPLIPLLRNNLIEHNSIIVDSKSGTSGAGRNLKLGNLFCEVNESVKAYSIGKHRHIGEIEQELSKAGGEKIYVEFTPHLLPINRGIISTIYVTIKNEYKINDLQNCLLTTYDDEFFVEVISGEPNIKDVIGTNLCMISVKKGRKSNQAIIISVIDNLCKGASGQAVQNMNIMFGLDGLNSKS
;
A
#
# COMPACT_ATOMS: atom_id res chain seq x y z
N ILE A 1 14.10 13.75 -6.82
CA ILE A 1 13.59 12.48 -6.23
C ILE A 1 12.15 12.30 -6.64
N ALA A 2 11.85 11.14 -7.21
CA ALA A 2 10.47 10.76 -7.55
C ALA A 2 9.75 10.29 -6.28
N CYS A 3 8.58 10.87 -6.01
CA CYS A 3 7.69 10.38 -4.95
C CYS A 3 6.72 9.36 -5.55
N PRO A 4 6.54 8.18 -4.92
CA PRO A 4 5.55 7.20 -5.37
C PRO A 4 4.14 7.74 -5.34
N GLY A 5 3.26 7.20 -6.18
CA GLY A 5 1.82 7.44 -6.08
C GLY A 5 1.21 6.85 -4.80
N CYS A 6 -0.01 7.27 -4.47
CA CYS A 6 -0.66 6.84 -3.23
C CYS A 6 -0.97 5.33 -3.19
N TYR A 7 -1.52 4.76 -4.24
CA TYR A 7 -1.70 3.30 -4.34
C TYR A 7 -0.38 2.53 -4.41
N PRO A 8 0.63 2.96 -5.20
CA PRO A 8 1.96 2.36 -5.13
C PRO A 8 2.53 2.34 -3.71
N THR A 9 2.43 3.45 -2.96
CA THR A 9 2.93 3.50 -1.57
C THR A 9 2.29 2.41 -0.71
N SER A 10 0.95 2.30 -0.70
CA SER A 10 0.25 1.30 0.12
C SER A 10 0.49 -0.15 -0.33
N THR A 11 0.85 -0.35 -1.59
CA THR A 11 1.07 -1.67 -2.21
C THR A 11 2.53 -2.12 -2.11
N LEU A 12 3.46 -1.22 -2.40
CA LEU A 12 4.88 -1.55 -2.49
C LEU A 12 5.53 -1.75 -1.13
N LEU A 13 5.13 -0.97 -0.13
CA LEU A 13 5.67 -1.11 1.23
C LEU A 13 5.53 -2.55 1.76
N PRO A 14 4.38 -3.21 1.71
CA PRO A 14 4.31 -4.60 2.15
C PRO A 14 4.92 -5.61 1.16
N LEU A 15 4.87 -5.38 -0.15
CA LEU A 15 5.23 -6.41 -1.13
C LEU A 15 6.72 -6.48 -1.46
N ILE A 16 7.42 -5.34 -1.52
CA ILE A 16 8.85 -5.30 -1.87
C ILE A 16 9.70 -6.16 -0.93
N PRO A 17 9.58 -6.08 0.40
CA PRO A 17 10.35 -6.94 1.29
C PRO A 17 10.08 -8.43 1.08
N LEU A 18 8.82 -8.79 0.86
CA LEU A 18 8.43 -10.20 0.67
C LEU A 18 8.97 -10.78 -0.64
N LEU A 19 9.00 -9.99 -1.71
CA LEU A 19 9.57 -10.39 -2.99
C LEU A 19 11.09 -10.47 -2.94
N ARG A 20 11.76 -9.49 -2.34
CA ARG A 20 13.22 -9.50 -2.16
C ARG A 20 13.73 -10.71 -1.38
N ASN A 21 12.95 -11.16 -0.41
CA ASN A 21 13.23 -12.35 0.39
C ASN A 21 12.64 -13.64 -0.20
N ASN A 22 12.05 -13.56 -1.40
CA ASN A 22 11.52 -14.70 -2.16
C ASN A 22 10.45 -15.52 -1.41
N LEU A 23 9.65 -14.86 -0.56
CA LEU A 23 8.67 -15.51 0.35
C LEU A 23 7.33 -15.82 -0.33
N ILE A 24 6.99 -15.10 -1.41
CA ILE A 24 5.70 -15.19 -2.10
C ILE A 24 5.85 -15.50 -3.58
N GLU A 25 4.81 -16.11 -4.15
CA GLU A 25 4.75 -16.40 -5.59
C GLU A 25 4.54 -15.11 -6.39
N HIS A 26 5.26 -14.96 -7.51
CA HIS A 26 5.28 -13.74 -8.33
C HIS A 26 4.04 -13.60 -9.24
N ASN A 27 3.35 -14.71 -9.52
CA ASN A 27 2.24 -14.79 -10.49
C ASN A 27 0.84 -14.77 -9.86
N SER A 28 0.74 -14.49 -8.56
CA SER A 28 -0.53 -14.60 -7.82
C SER A 28 -0.88 -13.36 -6.99
N ILE A 29 -0.32 -12.20 -7.36
CA ILE A 29 -0.52 -10.97 -6.60
C ILE A 29 -1.81 -10.27 -7.05
N ILE A 30 -2.77 -10.16 -6.13
CA ILE A 30 -4.02 -9.43 -6.35
C ILE A 30 -4.08 -8.29 -5.34
N VAL A 31 -4.35 -7.08 -5.82
CA VAL A 31 -4.44 -5.86 -5.01
C VAL A 31 -5.81 -5.23 -5.19
N ASP A 32 -6.64 -5.35 -4.19
CA ASP A 32 -7.97 -4.73 -4.13
C ASP A 32 -7.91 -3.51 -3.20
N SER A 33 -7.84 -2.32 -3.78
CA SER A 33 -7.62 -1.07 -3.05
C SER A 33 -8.86 -0.18 -3.04
N LYS A 34 -9.12 0.45 -1.90
CA LYS A 34 -10.21 1.40 -1.71
C LYS A 34 -9.62 2.75 -1.32
N SER A 35 -10.06 3.83 -1.97
CA SER A 35 -9.56 5.19 -1.74
C SER A 35 -10.69 6.17 -1.51
N GLY A 36 -10.46 7.13 -0.62
CA GLY A 36 -11.28 8.32 -0.51
C GLY A 36 -11.20 9.23 -1.75
N THR A 37 -12.16 10.11 -1.89
CA THR A 37 -12.38 10.98 -3.07
C THR A 37 -11.27 11.98 -3.32
N SER A 38 -10.55 12.42 -2.27
CA SER A 38 -9.43 13.36 -2.41
C SER A 38 -8.29 12.85 -3.28
N GLY A 39 -8.17 11.52 -3.47
CA GLY A 39 -7.21 10.89 -4.37
C GLY A 39 -7.42 11.22 -5.85
N ALA A 40 -8.62 11.65 -6.24
CA ALA A 40 -8.94 12.08 -7.60
C ALA A 40 -8.34 13.44 -7.97
N GLY A 41 -7.81 14.19 -7.00
CA GLY A 41 -7.28 15.53 -7.18
C GLY A 41 -8.38 16.59 -7.43
N ARG A 42 -7.97 17.75 -7.96
CA ARG A 42 -8.85 18.94 -8.12
C ARG A 42 -9.55 19.01 -9.48
N ASN A 43 -9.29 18.07 -10.38
CA ASN A 43 -9.91 18.07 -11.71
C ASN A 43 -11.41 17.78 -11.62
N LEU A 44 -12.22 18.65 -12.22
CA LEU A 44 -13.66 18.48 -12.36
C LEU A 44 -13.94 17.27 -13.27
N LYS A 45 -14.59 16.26 -12.68
CA LYS A 45 -15.12 15.08 -13.39
C LYS A 45 -16.49 14.78 -12.83
N LEU A 46 -17.45 14.47 -13.69
CA LEU A 46 -18.83 14.14 -13.30
C LEU A 46 -18.83 13.07 -12.18
N GLY A 47 -18.10 11.98 -12.36
CA GLY A 47 -18.03 10.87 -11.41
C GLY A 47 -17.34 11.17 -10.07
N ASN A 48 -16.88 12.40 -9.85
CA ASN A 48 -16.28 12.88 -8.58
C ASN A 48 -17.17 13.91 -7.89
N LEU A 49 -18.32 14.26 -8.46
CA LEU A 49 -19.28 15.16 -7.83
C LEU A 49 -19.87 14.53 -6.58
N PHE A 50 -20.21 15.35 -5.60
CA PHE A 50 -20.74 14.87 -4.32
C PHE A 50 -21.97 13.97 -4.50
N CYS A 51 -22.93 14.35 -5.34
CA CYS A 51 -24.12 13.57 -5.61
C CYS A 51 -23.89 12.23 -6.31
N GLU A 52 -22.73 12.11 -7.00
CA GLU A 52 -22.36 10.86 -7.71
C GLU A 52 -21.55 9.89 -6.81
N VAL A 53 -20.88 10.44 -5.80
CA VAL A 53 -20.00 9.66 -4.92
C VAL A 53 -20.69 9.32 -3.60
N ASN A 54 -21.55 10.22 -3.10
CA ASN A 54 -22.21 10.02 -1.81
C ASN A 54 -23.01 8.69 -1.80
N GLU A 55 -22.85 7.93 -0.71
CA GLU A 55 -23.48 6.61 -0.52
C GLU A 55 -23.19 5.59 -1.63
N SER A 56 -22.11 5.77 -2.39
CA SER A 56 -21.73 4.93 -3.53
C SER A 56 -20.32 4.38 -3.38
N VAL A 57 -20.13 3.12 -3.74
CA VAL A 57 -18.81 2.45 -3.87
C VAL A 57 -18.69 1.90 -5.28
N LYS A 58 -17.64 2.29 -6.00
CA LYS A 58 -17.44 1.81 -7.37
C LYS A 58 -16.00 1.45 -7.66
N ALA A 59 -15.77 0.35 -8.36
CA ALA A 59 -14.50 0.08 -9.00
C ALA A 59 -14.29 1.01 -10.21
N TYR A 60 -13.07 1.39 -10.50
CA TYR A 60 -12.74 2.24 -11.64
C TYR A 60 -11.40 1.88 -12.26
N SER A 61 -11.20 2.20 -13.54
CA SER A 61 -9.95 1.99 -14.29
C SER A 61 -9.35 0.59 -14.13
N ILE A 62 -10.18 -0.45 -14.06
CA ILE A 62 -9.77 -1.84 -13.92
C ILE A 62 -8.84 -2.21 -15.10
N GLY A 63 -7.68 -2.80 -14.81
CA GLY A 63 -6.67 -3.22 -15.78
C GLY A 63 -5.96 -2.09 -16.55
N LYS A 64 -6.27 -0.80 -16.25
CA LYS A 64 -5.69 0.35 -16.97
C LYS A 64 -5.43 1.58 -16.10
N HIS A 65 -5.41 1.41 -14.79
CA HIS A 65 -5.08 2.50 -13.88
C HIS A 65 -3.61 2.91 -14.04
N ARG A 66 -3.34 4.23 -14.07
CA ARG A 66 -1.98 4.77 -14.30
C ARG A 66 -0.91 4.24 -13.33
N HIS A 67 -1.29 3.86 -12.10
CA HIS A 67 -0.37 3.35 -11.09
C HIS A 67 0.03 1.88 -11.32
N ILE A 68 -0.64 1.13 -12.21
CA ILE A 68 -0.28 -0.27 -12.50
C ILE A 68 1.17 -0.34 -13.00
N GLY A 69 1.55 0.51 -13.95
CA GLY A 69 2.91 0.53 -14.50
C GLY A 69 3.98 0.80 -13.44
N GLU A 70 3.71 1.70 -12.50
CA GLU A 70 4.62 1.99 -11.38
C GLU A 70 4.72 0.80 -10.41
N ILE A 71 3.59 0.20 -10.04
CA ILE A 71 3.55 -0.96 -9.13
C ILE A 71 4.31 -2.12 -9.75
N GLU A 72 3.99 -2.50 -10.99
CA GLU A 72 4.62 -3.63 -11.68
C GLU A 72 6.12 -3.42 -11.91
N GLN A 73 6.53 -2.19 -12.23
CA GLN A 73 7.94 -1.84 -12.40
C GLN A 73 8.73 -2.10 -11.12
N GLU A 74 8.26 -1.61 -9.98
CA GLU A 74 9.00 -1.72 -8.71
C GLU A 74 8.94 -3.14 -8.13
N LEU A 75 7.82 -3.84 -8.30
CA LEU A 75 7.72 -5.26 -7.90
C LEU A 75 8.60 -6.15 -8.78
N SER A 76 8.68 -5.88 -10.09
CA SER A 76 9.56 -6.61 -11.01
C SER A 76 11.04 -6.42 -10.67
N LYS A 77 11.44 -5.20 -10.30
CA LYS A 77 12.80 -4.94 -9.78
C LYS A 77 13.07 -5.71 -8.48
N ALA A 78 12.09 -5.75 -7.58
CA ALA A 78 12.24 -6.44 -6.30
C ALA A 78 12.31 -7.97 -6.45
N GLY A 79 11.50 -8.54 -7.34
CA GLY A 79 11.44 -9.98 -7.60
C GLY A 79 12.47 -10.50 -8.60
N GLY A 80 13.20 -9.61 -9.31
CA GLY A 80 14.21 -9.99 -10.29
C GLY A 80 13.67 -10.52 -11.61
N GLU A 81 12.37 -10.53 -11.82
CA GLU A 81 11.67 -10.93 -13.04
C GLU A 81 10.42 -10.10 -13.28
N LYS A 82 9.81 -10.24 -14.45
CA LYS A 82 8.60 -9.48 -14.79
C LYS A 82 7.40 -9.96 -13.96
N ILE A 83 6.82 -9.07 -13.18
CA ILE A 83 5.67 -9.32 -12.32
C ILE A 83 4.47 -8.53 -12.84
N TYR A 84 3.33 -9.19 -12.94
CA TYR A 84 2.03 -8.59 -13.22
C TYR A 84 1.16 -8.62 -11.97
N VAL A 85 0.33 -7.59 -11.80
CA VAL A 85 -0.55 -7.46 -10.66
C VAL A 85 -1.99 -7.25 -11.11
N GLU A 86 -2.89 -8.07 -10.58
CA GLU A 86 -4.33 -7.79 -10.72
C GLU A 86 -4.71 -6.67 -9.75
N PHE A 87 -4.79 -5.44 -10.28
CA PHE A 87 -5.07 -4.24 -9.50
C PHE A 87 -6.48 -3.71 -9.75
N THR A 88 -7.29 -3.68 -8.70
CA THR A 88 -8.66 -3.17 -8.74
C THR A 88 -8.84 -2.04 -7.74
N PRO A 89 -8.78 -0.77 -8.19
CA PRO A 89 -9.05 0.37 -7.32
C PRO A 89 -10.56 0.64 -7.21
N HIS A 90 -10.98 1.05 -6.01
CA HIS A 90 -12.35 1.48 -5.73
C HIS A 90 -12.37 2.89 -5.14
N LEU A 91 -13.42 3.63 -5.46
CA LEU A 91 -13.71 4.93 -4.86
C LEU A 91 -14.76 4.74 -3.77
N LEU A 92 -14.45 5.25 -2.58
CA LEU A 92 -15.34 5.26 -1.41
C LEU A 92 -15.93 6.66 -1.19
N PRO A 93 -17.13 6.77 -0.58
CA PRO A 93 -17.74 8.04 -0.21
C PRO A 93 -17.16 8.61 1.10
N ILE A 94 -15.83 8.67 1.17
CA ILE A 94 -15.07 9.27 2.25
C ILE A 94 -14.07 10.27 1.69
N ASN A 95 -13.63 11.23 2.47
CA ASN A 95 -12.68 12.23 2.01
C ASN A 95 -11.28 11.67 1.82
N ARG A 96 -10.71 11.02 2.84
CA ARG A 96 -9.30 10.64 2.92
C ARG A 96 -9.13 9.17 3.30
N GLY A 97 -7.97 8.65 2.93
CA GLY A 97 -7.50 7.34 3.31
C GLY A 97 -7.53 6.33 2.17
N ILE A 98 -6.59 5.40 2.23
CA ILE A 98 -6.52 4.22 1.37
C ILE A 98 -6.41 2.99 2.26
N ILE A 99 -7.18 1.97 1.93
CA ILE A 99 -6.97 0.60 2.39
C ILE A 99 -6.72 -0.30 1.18
N SER A 100 -5.60 -0.99 1.19
CA SER A 100 -5.26 -2.01 0.18
C SER A 100 -5.33 -3.38 0.83
N THR A 101 -6.20 -4.23 0.30
CA THR A 101 -6.28 -5.65 0.65
C THR A 101 -5.55 -6.43 -0.43
N ILE A 102 -4.45 -7.07 -0.04
CA ILE A 102 -3.53 -7.72 -0.96
C ILE A 102 -3.55 -9.22 -0.70
N TYR A 103 -3.80 -9.99 -1.74
CA TYR A 103 -3.80 -11.45 -1.67
C TYR A 103 -2.56 -11.98 -2.35
N VAL A 104 -1.83 -12.86 -1.64
CA VAL A 104 -0.60 -13.48 -2.15
C VAL A 104 -0.57 -14.96 -1.81
N THR A 105 0.12 -15.73 -2.64
CA THR A 105 0.42 -17.14 -2.36
C THR A 105 1.80 -17.22 -1.74
N ILE A 106 1.88 -17.85 -0.57
CA ILE A 106 3.14 -18.10 0.14
C ILE A 106 3.84 -19.28 -0.55
N LYS A 107 5.15 -19.21 -0.80
CA LYS A 107 5.92 -20.34 -1.32
C LYS A 107 5.95 -21.50 -0.31
N ASN A 108 6.00 -22.72 -0.82
CA ASN A 108 5.77 -23.94 -0.04
C ASN A 108 6.72 -24.12 1.15
N GLU A 109 7.93 -23.59 1.07
CA GLU A 109 8.96 -23.65 2.11
C GLU A 109 8.72 -22.69 3.27
N TYR A 110 7.77 -21.73 3.13
CA TYR A 110 7.53 -20.66 4.11
C TYR A 110 6.13 -20.74 4.72
N LYS A 111 5.96 -20.04 5.82
CA LYS A 111 4.71 -19.93 6.58
C LYS A 111 4.34 -18.46 6.79
N ILE A 112 3.13 -18.23 7.24
CA ILE A 112 2.62 -16.87 7.51
C ILE A 112 3.52 -16.07 8.48
N ASN A 113 4.12 -16.72 9.46
CA ASN A 113 5.01 -16.08 10.42
C ASN A 113 6.30 -15.57 9.76
N ASP A 114 6.78 -16.23 8.68
CA ASP A 114 7.96 -15.77 7.94
C ASP A 114 7.69 -14.44 7.24
N LEU A 115 6.49 -14.27 6.68
CA LEU A 115 6.07 -13.00 6.08
C LEU A 115 5.99 -11.89 7.13
N GLN A 116 5.37 -12.20 8.27
CA GLN A 116 5.22 -11.24 9.37
C GLN A 116 6.58 -10.83 9.92
N ASN A 117 7.47 -11.78 10.18
CA ASN A 117 8.82 -11.51 10.67
C ASN A 117 9.66 -10.70 9.67
N CYS A 118 9.54 -11.01 8.37
CA CYS A 118 10.21 -10.25 7.32
C CYS A 118 9.81 -8.76 7.35
N LEU A 119 8.52 -8.48 7.46
CA LEU A 119 8.03 -7.09 7.53
C LEU A 119 8.43 -6.42 8.84
N LEU A 120 8.31 -7.09 9.98
CA LEU A 120 8.75 -6.57 11.27
C LEU A 120 10.24 -6.20 11.24
N THR A 121 11.11 -7.11 10.78
CA THR A 121 12.54 -6.85 10.69
C THR A 121 12.87 -5.74 9.68
N THR A 122 12.16 -5.68 8.55
CA THR A 122 12.41 -4.64 7.53
C THR A 122 12.08 -3.24 8.04
N TYR A 123 11.04 -3.11 8.87
CA TYR A 123 10.50 -1.82 9.30
C TYR A 123 10.70 -1.52 10.79
N ASP A 124 11.59 -2.25 11.47
CA ASP A 124 11.85 -2.10 12.91
C ASP A 124 12.29 -0.66 13.26
N ASP A 125 13.18 -0.11 12.46
CA ASP A 125 13.74 1.25 12.64
C ASP A 125 12.98 2.35 11.88
N GLU A 126 11.90 1.99 11.15
CA GLU A 126 11.17 2.95 10.31
C GLU A 126 10.02 3.61 11.07
N PHE A 127 10.19 4.90 11.39
CA PHE A 127 9.20 5.65 12.19
C PHE A 127 7.80 5.70 11.54
N PHE A 128 7.74 5.77 10.21
CA PHE A 128 6.49 5.95 9.47
C PHE A 128 5.92 4.66 8.86
N VAL A 129 6.42 3.50 9.26
CA VAL A 129 5.85 2.20 8.89
C VAL A 129 5.67 1.35 10.15
N GLU A 130 4.45 0.90 10.38
CA GLU A 130 4.10 0.09 11.54
C GLU A 130 3.49 -1.23 11.11
N VAL A 131 4.08 -2.35 11.57
CA VAL A 131 3.58 -3.69 11.35
C VAL A 131 2.85 -4.16 12.60
N ILE A 132 1.53 -4.37 12.49
CA ILE A 132 0.66 -4.68 13.62
C ILE A 132 0.07 -6.09 13.55
N SER A 133 -0.26 -6.64 14.70
CA SER A 133 -0.96 -7.93 14.81
C SER A 133 -2.48 -7.82 14.59
N GLY A 134 -3.04 -6.63 14.80
CA GLY A 134 -4.47 -6.32 14.63
C GLY A 134 -4.90 -6.18 13.16
N GLU A 135 -6.06 -5.60 12.95
CA GLU A 135 -6.61 -5.22 11.65
C GLU A 135 -6.60 -3.69 11.56
N PRO A 136 -5.71 -3.08 10.75
CA PRO A 136 -5.60 -1.64 10.68
C PRO A 136 -6.85 -1.02 10.03
N ASN A 137 -7.25 0.14 10.53
CA ASN A 137 -8.35 0.92 10.00
C ASN A 137 -7.82 2.21 9.36
N ILE A 138 -8.49 2.70 8.33
CA ILE A 138 -8.15 4.00 7.71
C ILE A 138 -8.11 5.12 8.75
N LYS A 139 -8.98 5.10 9.76
CA LYS A 139 -9.03 6.12 10.83
C LYS A 139 -7.75 6.20 11.65
N ASP A 140 -7.00 5.10 11.76
CA ASP A 140 -5.79 5.03 12.57
C ASP A 140 -4.65 5.87 11.97
N VAL A 141 -4.70 6.13 10.67
CA VAL A 141 -3.64 6.82 9.92
C VAL A 141 -4.04 8.18 9.34
N ILE A 142 -5.31 8.57 9.43
CA ILE A 142 -5.78 9.86 8.89
C ILE A 142 -5.05 11.03 9.55
N GLY A 143 -4.52 11.92 8.72
CA GLY A 143 -3.76 13.10 9.16
C GLY A 143 -2.31 12.81 9.56
N THR A 144 -1.87 11.56 9.45
CA THR A 144 -0.50 11.13 9.78
C THR A 144 0.29 10.74 8.54
N ASN A 145 1.62 10.64 8.67
CA ASN A 145 2.49 10.07 7.63
C ASN A 145 2.73 8.56 7.83
N LEU A 146 1.90 7.88 8.63
CA LEU A 146 2.03 6.46 8.92
C LEU A 146 1.50 5.60 7.76
N CYS A 147 2.15 4.46 7.57
CA CYS A 147 1.62 3.29 6.88
C CYS A 147 1.50 2.16 7.90
N MET A 148 0.29 1.68 8.15
CA MET A 148 0.09 0.50 9.00
C MET A 148 -0.15 -0.74 8.15
N ILE A 149 0.55 -1.83 8.48
CA ILE A 149 0.53 -3.09 7.72
C ILE A 149 0.18 -4.23 8.66
N SER A 150 -0.70 -5.13 8.24
CA SER A 150 -0.92 -6.40 8.91
C SER A 150 -0.92 -7.57 7.94
N VAL A 151 -0.49 -8.73 8.41
CA VAL A 151 -0.47 -9.98 7.64
C VAL A 151 -1.37 -10.98 8.32
N LYS A 152 -2.34 -11.53 7.58
CA LYS A 152 -3.31 -12.50 8.06
C LYS A 152 -3.26 -13.77 7.22
N LYS A 153 -3.51 -14.90 7.87
CA LYS A 153 -3.63 -16.18 7.18
C LYS A 153 -4.92 -16.21 6.35
N GLY A 154 -4.81 -16.59 5.09
CA GLY A 154 -5.98 -16.89 4.26
C GLY A 154 -6.63 -18.23 4.64
N ARG A 155 -7.73 -18.57 3.98
CA ARG A 155 -8.41 -19.85 4.22
C ARG A 155 -7.64 -21.05 3.65
N LYS A 156 -6.91 -20.85 2.54
CA LYS A 156 -5.99 -21.86 2.01
C LYS A 156 -4.68 -21.80 2.79
N SER A 157 -4.05 -22.96 2.99
CA SER A 157 -2.84 -23.10 3.81
C SER A 157 -1.67 -22.23 3.34
N ASN A 158 -1.56 -22.03 2.05
CA ASN A 158 -0.50 -21.26 1.40
C ASN A 158 -0.94 -19.84 0.98
N GLN A 159 -2.05 -19.32 1.49
CA GLN A 159 -2.53 -17.98 1.17
C GLN A 159 -2.32 -17.02 2.34
N ALA A 160 -1.81 -15.83 2.04
CA ALA A 160 -1.79 -14.70 2.96
C ALA A 160 -2.66 -13.56 2.43
N ILE A 161 -3.25 -12.81 3.37
CA ILE A 161 -3.95 -11.56 3.12
C ILE A 161 -3.18 -10.48 3.87
N ILE A 162 -2.72 -9.48 3.13
CA ILE A 162 -1.99 -8.34 3.68
C ILE A 162 -2.92 -7.14 3.60
N ILE A 163 -3.07 -6.45 4.71
CA ILE A 163 -3.84 -5.19 4.77
C ILE A 163 -2.85 -4.07 5.00
N SER A 164 -2.91 -3.05 4.15
CA SER A 164 -2.09 -1.85 4.26
C SER A 164 -2.99 -0.61 4.22
N VAL A 165 -2.83 0.28 5.19
CA VAL A 165 -3.59 1.53 5.28
C VAL A 165 -2.67 2.73 5.33
N ILE A 166 -3.06 3.80 4.64
CA ILE A 166 -2.36 5.08 4.62
C ILE A 166 -3.36 6.24 4.53
N ASP A 167 -2.96 7.43 4.94
CA ASP A 167 -3.60 8.65 4.47
C ASP A 167 -3.07 8.98 3.06
N ASN A 168 -3.97 8.99 2.07
CA ASN A 168 -3.61 9.20 0.67
C ASN A 168 -3.05 10.60 0.36
N LEU A 169 -3.30 11.60 1.20
CA LEU A 169 -2.76 12.96 1.06
C LEU A 169 -1.49 13.19 1.89
N CYS A 170 -1.26 12.39 2.95
CA CYS A 170 -0.04 12.46 3.76
C CYS A 170 0.99 11.43 3.24
N LYS A 171 1.01 10.23 3.78
CA LYS A 171 1.96 9.17 3.35
C LYS A 171 1.87 8.86 1.87
N GLY A 172 0.67 8.97 1.30
CA GLY A 172 0.42 8.73 -0.13
C GLY A 172 0.78 9.90 -1.05
N ALA A 173 1.15 11.08 -0.53
CA ALA A 173 1.41 12.27 -1.34
C ALA A 173 2.41 13.24 -0.67
N SER A 174 1.92 14.31 -0.03
CA SER A 174 2.78 15.38 0.48
C SER A 174 3.61 14.97 1.69
N GLY A 175 3.12 14.08 2.55
CA GLY A 175 3.83 13.66 3.75
C GLY A 175 5.14 12.93 3.41
N GLN A 176 5.13 12.00 2.45
CA GLN A 176 6.38 11.36 2.03
C GLN A 176 7.31 12.30 1.25
N ALA A 177 6.77 13.31 0.57
CA ALA A 177 7.61 14.33 -0.08
C ALA A 177 8.39 15.14 0.97
N VAL A 178 7.73 15.53 2.06
CA VAL A 178 8.38 16.18 3.21
C VAL A 178 9.37 15.22 3.89
N GLN A 179 9.03 13.95 4.06
CA GLN A 179 9.94 12.93 4.59
C GLN A 179 11.19 12.81 3.71
N ASN A 180 11.04 12.74 2.38
CA ASN A 180 12.17 12.71 1.46
C ASN A 180 13.05 13.96 1.60
N MET A 181 12.44 15.14 1.72
CA MET A 181 13.17 16.39 1.95
C MET A 181 13.97 16.32 3.27
N ASN A 182 13.35 15.87 4.36
CA ASN A 182 14.03 15.75 5.65
C ASN A 182 15.23 14.81 5.57
N ILE A 183 15.10 13.66 4.93
CA ILE A 183 16.19 12.71 4.71
C ILE A 183 17.32 13.35 3.89
N MET A 184 16.97 14.03 2.78
CA MET A 184 17.96 14.66 1.89
C MET A 184 18.79 15.75 2.59
N PHE A 185 18.20 16.50 3.50
CA PHE A 185 18.84 17.59 4.20
C PHE A 185 19.33 17.24 5.61
N GLY A 186 19.23 15.97 6.01
CA GLY A 186 19.63 15.53 7.36
C GLY A 186 18.85 16.23 8.47
N LEU A 187 17.58 16.57 8.19
CA LEU A 187 16.69 17.19 9.18
C LEU A 187 16.16 16.10 10.10
N ASP A 188 16.76 16.02 11.28
CA ASP A 188 16.57 14.93 12.22
C ASP A 188 15.24 14.90 12.97
N GLY A 189 14.96 13.73 13.51
CA GLY A 189 14.03 13.45 14.61
C GLY A 189 12.78 12.65 14.22
N LEU A 190 12.49 12.43 12.93
CA LEU A 190 11.26 11.75 12.50
C LEU A 190 11.50 10.68 11.42
N ASN A 191 12.74 10.27 11.20
CA ASN A 191 13.07 9.33 10.12
C ASN A 191 13.40 7.91 10.60
N SER A 192 13.72 7.75 11.88
CA SER A 192 13.97 6.45 12.53
C SER A 192 13.41 6.44 13.94
N LYS A 193 13.06 5.27 14.44
CA LYS A 193 12.83 5.03 15.87
C LYS A 193 14.22 4.99 16.52
N SER A 194 14.62 6.09 17.15
CA SER A 194 15.83 6.13 17.98
C SER A 194 15.57 5.51 19.34
#